data_ed3789e96be07a4f4a9a232bc1481014
#
_entry.id   ed3789e96be07a4f4a9a232bc1481014
#
_cell.length_a   1.000
_cell.length_b   1.000
_cell.length_c   1.000
_cell.angle_alpha   90.00
_cell.angle_beta   90.00
_cell.angle_gamma   90.00
#
_symmetry.space_group_name_H-M   'P 1'
#
loop_
_entity.id
_entity.type
_entity.pdbx_description
1 polymer ?
#
loop_
_entity_poly.entity_id
_entity_poly.type
_entity_poly.pdbx_seq_one_letter_code
_entity_poly.pdbx_strand_id
1 'polypeptide(L)'
;MKNSQNQGFDQHYNAQVLVGHESRLILATSLSNHPNDQRDALPTVDALDPQLSRPQRLALDNGYFSQSNIDGLLSRNIDPYIATGRQPHHQSWAALLESLGEPPADDASAQVKMAYKLKTEAGKAMYRLRKCTVEPVIGIIKEVMGFRQFYLRGIEQAEGEWVLVCLAYNLKRLNVLISPS
;
A
#
# COMPACT_ATOMS: atom_id res chain seq x y z
N MET A 1 -18.70 -5.26 -5.53
CA MET A 1 -18.39 -3.92 -6.10
C MET A 1 -19.11 -3.79 -7.45
N LYS A 2 -19.39 -2.56 -7.89
CA LYS A 2 -20.02 -2.34 -9.21
C LYS A 2 -18.98 -2.54 -10.29
N ASN A 3 -19.26 -3.44 -11.25
CA ASN A 3 -18.36 -3.67 -12.38
C ASN A 3 -18.46 -2.49 -13.35
N SER A 4 -17.33 -1.85 -13.67
CA SER A 4 -17.28 -0.69 -14.57
C SER A 4 -17.61 -1.03 -16.03
N GLN A 5 -17.51 -2.30 -16.43
CA GLN A 5 -17.74 -2.74 -17.80
C GLN A 5 -19.20 -3.19 -18.06
N ASN A 6 -19.85 -3.85 -17.09
CA ASN A 6 -21.15 -4.50 -17.28
C ASN A 6 -22.30 -3.94 -16.44
N GLN A 7 -22.10 -2.86 -15.68
CA GLN A 7 -23.08 -2.27 -14.74
C GLN A 7 -23.70 -3.26 -13.72
N GLY A 8 -23.18 -4.48 -13.63
CA GLY A 8 -23.59 -5.51 -12.68
C GLY A 8 -22.80 -5.42 -11.37
N PHE A 9 -23.26 -6.20 -10.37
CA PHE A 9 -22.51 -6.41 -9.12
C PHE A 9 -21.78 -7.74 -9.23
N ASP A 10 -20.45 -7.68 -9.32
CA ASP A 10 -19.59 -8.86 -9.26
C ASP A 10 -19.00 -9.03 -7.86
N GLN A 11 -18.72 -10.28 -7.49
CA GLN A 11 -17.99 -10.60 -6.27
C GLN A 11 -16.51 -10.27 -6.52
N HIS A 12 -16.00 -9.26 -5.85
CA HIS A 12 -14.61 -8.85 -5.92
C HIS A 12 -13.93 -9.06 -4.57
N TYR A 13 -12.68 -9.49 -4.61
CA TYR A 13 -11.80 -9.53 -3.46
C TYR A 13 -10.83 -8.35 -3.49
N ASN A 14 -10.55 -7.81 -2.33
CA ASN A 14 -9.59 -6.73 -2.13
C ASN A 14 -8.31 -7.35 -1.55
N ALA A 15 -7.29 -7.51 -2.40
CA ALA A 15 -6.03 -8.15 -2.05
C ALA A 15 -5.00 -7.09 -1.66
N GLN A 16 -4.46 -7.22 -0.46
CA GLN A 16 -3.49 -6.30 0.12
C GLN A 16 -2.12 -6.95 0.22
N VAL A 17 -1.07 -6.13 0.11
CA VAL A 17 0.32 -6.56 0.32
C VAL A 17 1.10 -5.48 1.08
N LEU A 18 1.90 -5.90 2.04
CA LEU A 18 2.94 -5.10 2.67
C LEU A 18 4.27 -5.48 2.04
N VAL A 19 4.95 -4.54 1.42
CA VAL A 19 6.17 -4.79 0.65
C VAL A 19 7.37 -4.08 1.27
N GLY A 20 8.45 -4.80 1.48
CA GLY A 20 9.73 -4.25 1.92
C GLY A 20 10.38 -3.42 0.82
N HIS A 21 10.80 -2.19 1.14
CA HIS A 21 11.29 -1.25 0.15
C HIS A 21 12.55 -1.73 -0.58
N GLU A 22 13.56 -2.18 0.15
CA GLU A 22 14.86 -2.57 -0.41
C GLU A 22 14.78 -3.93 -1.12
N SER A 23 14.20 -4.91 -0.44
CA SER A 23 14.12 -6.29 -0.95
C SER A 23 13.05 -6.46 -2.03
N ARG A 24 11.99 -5.65 -2.00
CA ARG A 24 10.73 -5.85 -2.75
C ARG A 24 10.07 -7.20 -2.44
N LEU A 25 10.35 -7.78 -1.29
CA LEU A 25 9.64 -8.96 -0.81
C LEU A 25 8.29 -8.55 -0.21
N ILE A 26 7.29 -9.37 -0.42
CA ILE A 26 6.00 -9.26 0.25
C ILE A 26 6.19 -9.81 1.67
N LEU A 27 6.04 -8.95 2.66
CA LEU A 27 6.29 -9.26 4.07
C LEU A 27 5.01 -9.69 4.79
N ALA A 28 3.86 -9.18 4.35
CA ALA A 28 2.55 -9.58 4.84
C ALA A 28 1.51 -9.40 3.73
N THR A 29 0.43 -10.14 3.83
CA THR A 29 -0.70 -10.06 2.91
C THR A 29 -2.00 -10.29 3.65
N SER A 30 -3.08 -9.71 3.13
CA SER A 30 -4.44 -9.98 3.58
C SER A 30 -5.41 -9.92 2.41
N LEU A 31 -6.58 -10.53 2.59
CA LEU A 31 -7.66 -10.50 1.61
C LEU A 31 -8.96 -10.11 2.31
N SER A 32 -9.72 -9.24 1.69
CA SER A 32 -11.03 -8.84 2.19
C SER A 32 -12.06 -8.78 1.06
N ASN A 33 -13.31 -8.65 1.42
CA ASN A 33 -14.40 -8.31 0.52
C ASN A 33 -14.92 -6.89 0.74
N HIS A 34 -14.14 -6.05 1.41
CA HIS A 34 -14.50 -4.66 1.66
C HIS A 34 -14.53 -3.87 0.35
N PRO A 35 -15.49 -2.95 0.20
CA PRO A 35 -15.61 -2.14 -1.01
C PRO A 35 -14.52 -1.06 -1.15
N ASN A 36 -13.77 -0.80 -0.09
CA ASN A 36 -12.67 0.16 -0.04
C ASN A 36 -11.55 -0.31 0.87
N ASP A 37 -10.38 0.29 0.74
CA ASP A 37 -9.15 -0.11 1.43
C ASP A 37 -9.05 0.41 2.88
N GLN A 38 -9.96 1.30 3.30
CA GLN A 38 -9.85 1.99 4.59
C GLN A 38 -9.74 1.06 5.80
N ARG A 39 -10.36 -0.12 5.72
CA ARG A 39 -10.39 -1.09 6.82
C ARG A 39 -9.27 -2.12 6.74
N ASP A 40 -8.50 -2.13 5.65
CA ASP A 40 -7.58 -3.22 5.35
C ASP A 40 -6.12 -2.92 5.74
N ALA A 41 -5.78 -1.64 6.03
CA ALA A 41 -4.42 -1.25 6.38
C ALA A 41 -3.91 -1.93 7.67
N LEU A 42 -4.67 -1.81 8.76
CA LEU A 42 -4.25 -2.34 10.06
C LEU A 42 -4.21 -3.88 10.08
N PRO A 43 -5.24 -4.60 9.58
CA PRO A 43 -5.17 -6.06 9.45
C PRO A 43 -3.95 -6.54 8.64
N THR A 44 -3.62 -5.87 7.54
CA THR A 44 -2.44 -6.23 6.74
C THR A 44 -1.13 -6.03 7.51
N VAL A 45 -1.03 -4.95 8.29
CA VAL A 45 0.15 -4.70 9.14
C VAL A 45 0.23 -5.71 10.29
N ASP A 46 -0.91 -6.08 10.87
CA ASP A 46 -0.97 -7.05 11.97
C ASP A 46 -0.71 -8.50 11.50
N ALA A 47 -0.86 -8.77 10.20
CA ALA A 47 -0.48 -10.06 9.59
C ALA A 47 1.04 -10.21 9.38
N LEU A 48 1.84 -9.19 9.69
CA LEU A 48 3.30 -9.28 9.64
C LEU A 48 3.79 -10.30 10.69
N ASP A 49 4.65 -11.22 10.24
CA ASP A 49 5.25 -12.22 11.12
C ASP A 49 5.96 -11.53 12.31
N PRO A 50 5.67 -11.94 13.56
CA PRO A 50 6.30 -11.36 14.76
C PRO A 50 7.84 -11.50 14.80
N GLN A 51 8.42 -12.40 14.04
CA GLN A 51 9.88 -12.56 13.91
C GLN A 51 10.50 -11.46 13.02
N LEU A 52 9.70 -10.80 12.20
CA LEU A 52 10.15 -9.68 11.39
C LEU A 52 10.06 -8.36 12.18
N SER A 53 11.04 -7.50 11.98
CA SER A 53 11.00 -6.16 12.56
C SER A 53 9.84 -5.36 11.98
N ARG A 54 9.06 -4.70 12.84
CA ARG A 54 8.02 -3.79 12.39
C ARG A 54 8.61 -2.61 11.62
N PRO A 55 7.97 -2.17 10.54
CA PRO A 55 8.43 -1.00 9.80
C PRO A 55 8.32 0.26 10.67
N GLN A 56 9.33 1.10 10.64
CA GLN A 56 9.28 2.41 11.33
C GLN A 56 8.39 3.40 10.56
N ARG A 57 8.27 3.25 9.26
CA ARG A 57 7.52 4.13 8.35
C ARG A 57 6.72 3.31 7.37
N LEU A 58 5.54 3.78 7.04
CA LEU A 58 4.65 3.12 6.07
C LEU A 58 4.03 4.14 5.12
N ALA A 59 4.23 3.93 3.83
CA ALA A 59 3.60 4.73 2.79
C ALA A 59 2.37 4.00 2.24
N LEU A 60 1.23 4.69 2.24
CA LEU A 60 -0.07 4.15 1.84
C LEU A 60 -0.74 5.03 0.79
N ASP A 61 -1.61 4.43 -0.01
CA ASP A 61 -2.42 5.16 -0.99
C ASP A 61 -3.57 5.94 -0.34
N ASN A 62 -4.19 6.82 -1.11
CA ASN A 62 -5.34 7.63 -0.67
C ASN A 62 -6.52 6.78 -0.20
N GLY A 63 -6.72 5.59 -0.77
CA GLY A 63 -7.77 4.65 -0.35
C GLY A 63 -7.74 4.28 1.13
N TYR A 64 -6.57 4.36 1.77
CA TYR A 64 -6.38 4.04 3.18
C TYR A 64 -6.51 5.26 4.12
N PHE A 65 -6.74 6.45 3.57
CA PHE A 65 -6.78 7.65 4.40
C PHE A 65 -7.98 7.64 5.34
N SER A 66 -7.72 7.55 6.63
CA SER A 66 -8.69 7.70 7.71
C SER A 66 -7.98 8.07 9.02
N GLN A 67 -8.68 8.76 9.92
CA GLN A 67 -8.15 9.05 11.25
C GLN A 67 -7.81 7.75 12.00
N SER A 68 -8.68 6.75 11.92
CA SER A 68 -8.46 5.44 12.56
C SER A 68 -7.18 4.75 12.11
N ASN A 69 -6.85 4.81 10.81
CA ASN A 69 -5.60 4.24 10.31
C ASN A 69 -4.38 5.03 10.78
N ILE A 70 -4.46 6.36 10.82
CA ILE A 70 -3.37 7.20 11.35
C ILE A 70 -3.11 6.85 12.81
N ASP A 71 -4.12 6.89 13.65
CA ASP A 71 -4.00 6.61 15.09
C ASP A 71 -3.57 5.16 15.33
N GLY A 72 -4.14 4.21 14.59
CA GLY A 72 -3.81 2.81 14.66
C GLY A 72 -2.36 2.48 14.25
N LEU A 73 -1.80 3.18 13.28
CA LEU A 73 -0.39 3.03 12.89
C LEU A 73 0.53 3.68 13.92
N LEU A 74 0.19 4.88 14.41
CA LEU A 74 0.97 5.56 15.44
C LEU A 74 1.01 4.74 16.74
N SER A 75 -0.09 4.12 17.14
CA SER A 75 -0.13 3.23 18.33
C SER A 75 0.77 1.99 18.19
N ARG A 76 1.11 1.61 16.95
CA ARG A 76 2.05 0.53 16.63
C ARG A 76 3.51 1.03 16.46
N ASN A 77 3.78 2.29 16.77
CA ASN A 77 5.06 2.97 16.54
C ASN A 77 5.46 3.01 15.05
N ILE A 78 4.47 3.06 14.16
CA ILE A 78 4.68 3.18 12.71
C ILE A 78 4.30 4.60 12.29
N ASP A 79 5.23 5.32 11.70
CA ASP A 79 5.00 6.67 11.20
C ASP A 79 4.31 6.62 9.81
N PRO A 80 3.01 7.03 9.71
CA PRO A 80 2.26 6.89 8.47
C PRO A 80 2.53 8.03 7.47
N TYR A 81 2.59 7.69 6.19
CA TYR A 81 2.61 8.60 5.05
C TYR A 81 1.48 8.20 4.10
N ILE A 82 0.30 8.78 4.29
CA ILE A 82 -0.92 8.42 3.55
C ILE A 82 -1.30 9.54 2.61
N ALA A 83 -1.49 9.23 1.32
CA ALA A 83 -1.94 10.24 0.36
C ALA A 83 -3.30 10.82 0.76
N THR A 84 -3.45 12.15 0.68
CA THR A 84 -4.66 12.89 1.11
C THR A 84 -5.60 13.25 -0.03
N GLY A 85 -5.28 12.86 -1.27
CA GLY A 85 -6.08 13.14 -2.46
C GLY A 85 -5.46 12.54 -3.71
N ARG A 86 -6.20 12.58 -4.83
CA ARG A 86 -5.66 12.22 -6.14
C ARG A 86 -4.60 13.26 -6.53
N GLN A 87 -3.35 12.84 -6.54
CA GLN A 87 -2.31 13.68 -7.13
C GLN A 87 -2.41 13.65 -8.65
N PRO A 88 -2.31 14.81 -9.34
CA PRO A 88 -2.21 14.85 -10.79
C PRO A 88 -1.02 14.00 -11.23
N HIS A 89 -1.19 13.21 -12.31
CA HIS A 89 -0.10 12.40 -12.88
C HIS A 89 1.10 13.22 -13.36
N HIS A 90 0.88 14.50 -13.62
CA HIS A 90 1.92 15.49 -13.98
C HIS A 90 1.86 16.63 -12.97
N GLN A 91 2.72 16.61 -11.97
CA GLN A 91 2.96 17.82 -11.18
C GLN A 91 3.73 18.82 -12.05
N SER A 92 3.22 20.03 -12.18
CA SER A 92 3.95 21.12 -12.84
C SER A 92 5.23 21.44 -12.03
N TRP A 93 6.27 21.90 -12.73
CA TRP A 93 7.49 22.39 -12.08
C TRP A 93 7.21 23.49 -11.03
N ALA A 94 6.16 24.30 -11.24
CA ALA A 94 5.72 25.29 -10.29
C ALA A 94 5.23 24.68 -8.95
N ALA A 95 4.51 23.56 -8.99
CA ALA A 95 4.08 22.85 -7.78
C ALA A 95 5.24 22.17 -7.02
N LEU A 96 6.33 21.83 -7.72
CA LEU A 96 7.58 21.33 -7.11
C LEU A 96 8.39 22.44 -6.42
N LEU A 97 8.25 23.69 -6.89
CA LEU A 97 8.94 24.86 -6.36
C LEU A 97 8.12 25.60 -5.30
N GLU A 98 6.83 25.24 -5.08
CA GLU A 98 6.08 25.77 -3.96
C GLU A 98 6.83 25.51 -2.65
N SER A 99 7.28 26.60 -2.03
CA SER A 99 7.89 26.57 -0.70
C SER A 99 6.93 25.87 0.28
N LEU A 100 7.46 25.04 1.17
CA LEU A 100 6.70 24.58 2.33
C LEU A 100 6.13 25.82 3.02
N GLY A 101 4.80 25.93 3.05
CA GLY A 101 4.14 26.96 3.86
C GLY A 101 4.42 26.76 5.35
N GLU A 102 3.89 27.61 6.18
CA GLU A 102 3.99 27.47 7.63
C GLU A 102 3.44 26.11 8.11
N PRO A 103 4.02 25.49 9.15
CA PRO A 103 3.49 24.29 9.74
C PRO A 103 2.02 24.49 10.14
N PRO A 104 1.15 23.49 9.92
CA PRO A 104 -0.23 23.59 10.33
C PRO A 104 -0.35 23.73 11.85
N ALA A 105 -1.35 24.48 12.30
CA ALA A 105 -1.65 24.63 13.72
C ALA A 105 -1.95 23.27 14.39
N ASP A 106 -1.75 23.18 15.72
CA ASP A 106 -1.92 21.94 16.47
C ASP A 106 -3.35 21.38 16.42
N ASP A 107 -4.34 22.23 16.25
CA ASP A 107 -5.76 21.90 16.09
C ASP A 107 -6.17 21.60 14.64
N ALA A 108 -5.25 21.72 13.68
CA ALA A 108 -5.54 21.44 12.27
C ALA A 108 -5.96 19.98 12.05
N SER A 109 -6.85 19.75 11.10
CA SER A 109 -7.33 18.41 10.75
C SER A 109 -6.19 17.47 10.34
N ALA A 110 -6.37 16.16 10.57
CA ALA A 110 -5.40 15.14 10.18
C ALA A 110 -5.06 15.20 8.68
N GLN A 111 -6.03 15.57 7.85
CA GLN A 111 -5.81 15.72 6.41
C GLN A 111 -4.83 16.86 6.10
N VAL A 112 -4.97 18.01 6.76
CA VAL A 112 -4.06 19.15 6.58
C VAL A 112 -2.66 18.82 7.08
N LYS A 113 -2.55 18.22 8.26
CA LYS A 113 -1.26 17.76 8.82
C LYS A 113 -0.57 16.74 7.92
N MET A 114 -1.30 15.76 7.41
CA MET A 114 -0.76 14.74 6.51
C MET A 114 -0.36 15.33 5.15
N ALA A 115 -1.18 16.23 4.59
CA ALA A 115 -0.84 16.92 3.35
C ALA A 115 0.43 17.77 3.49
N TYR A 116 0.61 18.47 4.62
CA TYR A 116 1.83 19.19 4.93
C TYR A 116 3.03 18.23 5.05
N LYS A 117 2.88 17.14 5.83
CA LYS A 117 3.92 16.13 6.02
C LYS A 117 4.41 15.55 4.69
N LEU A 118 3.49 15.26 3.76
CA LEU A 118 3.83 14.75 2.43
C LEU A 118 4.57 15.77 1.53
N LYS A 119 4.45 17.07 1.81
CA LYS A 119 5.19 18.13 1.11
C LYS A 119 6.63 18.30 1.61
N THR A 120 6.96 17.78 2.80
CA THR A 120 8.34 17.78 3.31
C THR A 120 9.25 16.93 2.43
N GLU A 121 10.56 17.16 2.48
CA GLU A 121 11.53 16.32 1.73
C GLU A 121 11.43 14.84 2.13
N ALA A 122 11.29 14.55 3.42
CA ALA A 122 11.06 13.19 3.91
C ALA A 122 9.75 12.59 3.38
N GLY A 123 8.67 13.39 3.36
CA GLY A 123 7.38 12.98 2.82
C GLY A 123 7.42 12.69 1.32
N LYS A 124 8.06 13.56 0.54
CA LYS A 124 8.27 13.36 -0.90
C LYS A 124 9.09 12.10 -1.18
N ALA A 125 10.16 11.88 -0.42
CA ALA A 125 10.99 10.69 -0.54
C ALA A 125 10.17 9.42 -0.27
N MET A 126 9.44 9.35 0.86
CA MET A 126 8.59 8.22 1.22
C MET A 126 7.50 7.96 0.17
N TYR A 127 6.88 8.99 -0.36
CA TYR A 127 5.83 8.83 -1.36
C TYR A 127 6.37 8.32 -2.71
N ARG A 128 7.57 8.74 -3.11
CA ARG A 128 8.26 8.18 -4.29
C ARG A 128 8.55 6.70 -4.11
N LEU A 129 9.01 6.29 -2.92
CA LEU A 129 9.29 4.89 -2.62
C LEU A 129 8.08 3.99 -2.83
N ARG A 130 6.87 4.43 -2.50
CA ARG A 130 5.63 3.68 -2.73
C ARG A 130 5.48 3.25 -4.20
N LYS A 131 5.61 4.21 -5.12
CA LYS A 131 5.48 3.94 -6.57
C LYS A 131 6.53 2.96 -7.08
N CYS A 132 7.76 3.05 -6.57
CA CYS A 132 8.86 2.17 -6.97
C CYS A 132 8.86 0.81 -6.26
N THR A 133 8.00 0.61 -5.26
CA THR A 133 7.99 -0.60 -4.43
C THR A 133 6.77 -1.48 -4.73
N VAL A 134 5.57 -1.00 -4.47
CA VAL A 134 4.35 -1.82 -4.56
C VAL A 134 3.89 -1.99 -6.01
N GLU A 135 3.90 -0.92 -6.81
CA GLU A 135 3.42 -0.97 -8.19
C GLU A 135 4.19 -2.01 -9.04
N PRO A 136 5.54 -2.07 -9.01
CA PRO A 136 6.27 -3.12 -9.71
C PRO A 136 5.96 -4.54 -9.23
N VAL A 137 5.76 -4.75 -7.92
CA VAL A 137 5.42 -6.06 -7.37
C VAL A 137 4.08 -6.54 -7.91
N ILE A 138 3.05 -5.70 -7.84
CA ILE A 138 1.73 -6.02 -8.38
C ILE A 138 1.78 -6.18 -9.91
N GLY A 139 2.59 -5.36 -10.60
CA GLY A 139 2.81 -5.49 -12.04
C GLY A 139 3.41 -6.85 -12.41
N ILE A 140 4.41 -7.33 -11.68
CA ILE A 140 5.02 -8.65 -11.90
C ILE A 140 4.00 -9.76 -11.65
N ILE A 141 3.21 -9.70 -10.58
CA ILE A 141 2.17 -10.68 -10.28
C ILE A 141 1.16 -10.76 -11.43
N LYS A 142 0.69 -9.61 -11.91
CA LYS A 142 -0.34 -9.55 -12.96
C LYS A 142 0.18 -9.88 -14.36
N GLU A 143 1.32 -9.31 -14.75
CA GLU A 143 1.78 -9.37 -16.14
C GLU A 143 2.81 -10.48 -16.38
N VAL A 144 3.71 -10.75 -15.43
CA VAL A 144 4.75 -11.76 -15.61
C VAL A 144 4.30 -13.12 -15.11
N MET A 145 3.60 -13.17 -13.96
CA MET A 145 3.08 -14.42 -13.41
C MET A 145 1.69 -14.77 -13.94
N GLY A 146 1.01 -13.83 -14.60
CA GLY A 146 -0.29 -14.05 -15.23
C GLY A 146 -1.48 -14.10 -14.26
N PHE A 147 -1.28 -13.79 -12.98
CA PHE A 147 -2.35 -13.80 -11.99
C PHE A 147 -3.16 -12.50 -12.07
N ARG A 148 -4.22 -12.51 -12.89
CA ARG A 148 -5.09 -11.34 -13.12
C ARG A 148 -6.44 -11.45 -12.44
N GLN A 149 -6.83 -12.64 -11.98
CA GLN A 149 -8.11 -12.91 -11.32
C GLN A 149 -7.97 -14.09 -10.37
N PHE A 150 -8.85 -14.14 -9.37
CA PHE A 150 -9.00 -15.31 -8.52
C PHE A 150 -9.78 -16.40 -9.22
N TYR A 151 -9.33 -17.64 -9.09
CA TYR A 151 -9.98 -18.83 -9.63
C TYR A 151 -10.86 -19.51 -8.58
N LEU A 152 -10.48 -19.40 -7.30
CA LEU A 152 -11.23 -19.95 -6.19
C LEU A 152 -12.31 -18.95 -5.71
N ARG A 153 -13.39 -19.50 -5.17
CA ARG A 153 -14.50 -18.72 -4.61
C ARG A 153 -14.59 -18.99 -3.10
N GLY A 154 -15.07 -17.98 -2.38
CA GLY A 154 -15.05 -17.95 -0.93
C GLY A 154 -13.81 -17.20 -0.41
N ILE A 155 -13.97 -16.49 0.70
CA ILE A 155 -12.90 -15.62 1.21
C ILE A 155 -11.68 -16.44 1.64
N GLU A 156 -11.88 -17.55 2.34
CA GLU A 156 -10.80 -18.42 2.83
C GLU A 156 -10.02 -19.07 1.69
N GLN A 157 -10.74 -19.58 0.67
CA GLN A 157 -10.10 -20.23 -0.48
C GLN A 157 -9.34 -19.22 -1.35
N ALA A 158 -9.93 -18.04 -1.57
CA ALA A 158 -9.28 -16.97 -2.31
C ALA A 158 -8.08 -16.39 -1.53
N GLU A 159 -8.15 -16.33 -0.20
CA GLU A 159 -7.01 -15.92 0.63
C GLU A 159 -5.86 -16.94 0.53
N GLY A 160 -6.16 -18.23 0.60
CA GLY A 160 -5.16 -19.29 0.37
C GLY A 160 -4.50 -19.18 -1.01
N GLU A 161 -5.30 -18.93 -2.07
CA GLU A 161 -4.79 -18.68 -3.42
C GLU A 161 -3.87 -17.47 -3.46
N TRP A 162 -4.27 -16.35 -2.81
CA TRP A 162 -3.47 -15.14 -2.75
C TRP A 162 -2.14 -15.34 -2.03
N VAL A 163 -2.15 -16.05 -0.91
CA VAL A 163 -0.93 -16.41 -0.16
C VAL A 163 0.03 -17.22 -1.03
N LEU A 164 -0.46 -18.21 -1.79
CA LEU A 164 0.36 -18.99 -2.70
C LEU A 164 0.97 -18.14 -3.84
N VAL A 165 0.22 -17.20 -4.38
CA VAL A 165 0.72 -16.27 -5.40
C VAL A 165 1.83 -15.38 -4.81
N CYS A 166 1.62 -14.84 -3.63
CA CYS A 166 2.62 -14.03 -2.92
C CYS A 166 3.89 -14.83 -2.60
N LEU A 167 3.73 -16.07 -2.18
CA LEU A 167 4.85 -17.00 -1.93
C LEU A 167 5.64 -17.27 -3.21
N ALA A 168 4.96 -17.58 -4.31
CA ALA A 168 5.61 -17.82 -5.61
C ALA A 168 6.38 -16.58 -6.08
N TYR A 169 5.79 -15.38 -5.91
CA TYR A 169 6.49 -14.12 -6.18
C TYR A 169 7.75 -13.98 -5.31
N ASN A 170 7.63 -14.21 -4.00
CA ASN A 170 8.75 -14.10 -3.06
C ASN A 170 9.88 -15.08 -3.39
N LEU A 171 9.58 -16.33 -3.75
CA LEU A 171 10.58 -17.31 -4.17
C LEU A 171 11.35 -16.85 -5.42
N LYS A 172 10.64 -16.33 -6.43
CA LYS A 172 11.29 -15.73 -7.61
C LYS A 172 12.17 -14.55 -7.22
N ARG A 173 11.70 -13.69 -6.34
CA ARG A 173 12.44 -12.50 -5.91
C ARG A 173 13.67 -12.87 -5.08
N LEU A 174 13.56 -13.83 -4.17
CA LEU A 174 14.68 -14.36 -3.39
C LEU A 174 15.76 -14.94 -4.30
N ASN A 175 15.38 -15.73 -5.30
CA ASN A 175 16.34 -16.26 -6.28
C ASN A 175 17.14 -15.14 -6.95
N VAL A 176 16.51 -14.01 -7.30
CA VAL A 176 17.22 -12.86 -7.87
C VAL A 176 18.15 -12.18 -6.86
N LEU A 177 17.74 -12.12 -5.58
CA LEU A 177 18.53 -11.45 -4.54
C LEU A 177 19.77 -12.24 -4.11
N ILE A 178 19.72 -13.58 -4.17
CA ILE A 178 20.83 -14.46 -3.77
C ILE A 178 21.69 -14.89 -4.94
N SER A 179 21.23 -14.73 -6.20
CA SER A 179 22.05 -15.04 -7.37
C SER A 179 23.17 -13.99 -7.52
N PRO A 180 24.43 -14.39 -7.60
CA PRO A 180 25.49 -13.45 -7.87
C PRO A 180 25.26 -12.78 -9.25
N SER A 181 25.41 -11.47 -9.32
CA SER A 181 25.39 -10.66 -10.54
C SER A 181 26.67 -10.81 -11.34
#